data_fb398a7d6adb1335325d48adc6e099b6
#
_entry.id   fb398a7d6adb1335325d48adc6e099b6
#
_cell.length_a   1.000
_cell.length_b   1.000
_cell.length_c   1.000
_cell.angle_alpha   90.00
_cell.angle_beta   90.00
_cell.angle_gamma   90.00
#
_symmetry.space_group_name_H-M   'P 1'
#
loop_
_entity.id
_entity.type
_entity.pdbx_description
1 polymer ?
#
loop_
_entity_poly.entity_id
_entity_poly.type
_entity_poly.pdbx_seq_one_letter_code
_entity_poly.pdbx_strand_id
1 'polypeptide(L)'
;MAPTTRRSLVAILATALAAVAIPLSALSAHGADTPLRTLATNDGRQIGVAVSDGKLTGSTAYASLLKSQFNSVTAENAMKWDAVEPSQGNFNWAAADRLVAAAQANGQVVRGHTLAWHSQVPSWITNGGFSAAQLKTMLSQHIATEAGRYAGKVYAWDVVNEAFNDDGTRRTSLWQTNLGDSWIADSFTAARAADPTAKLYINDYNTDGINAKSTALYNLVKSLKQQGVPIDGVGFQAHLILGQVPSDLKANLQRFADLGVDVAITELDIRMQTPSNATTLAAQASDYGKVITACRGVTRCVGVTVWGLDDADSWVPGVFSGYGAATLYDENLQAKPAYAAVATAFGGSTSSPSPSPSSSASPSPSPSASPSSSPSSSPNPTGGCTASYKIANQWAGGFTANLTVTNRGTSAVSPWQVGWQFPAAGQQVTQGWSAVFTQSGSTVTAANPGWATSIAPGASYSFGFNGSWTGSNPVPASLSLNGTVCTTV
;
A
#
# COMPACT_ATOMS: atom_id res chain seq x y z
N MET A 1 -91.31 5.19 37.83
CA MET A 1 -90.67 4.03 38.45
C MET A 1 -89.20 4.07 38.10
N ALA A 2 -88.34 4.53 38.94
CA ALA A 2 -86.92 4.63 38.72
C ALA A 2 -86.19 3.63 39.66
N PRO A 3 -85.22 2.89 39.26
CA PRO A 3 -84.35 2.15 40.14
C PRO A 3 -83.11 2.93 40.47
N THR A 4 -82.77 2.97 41.72
CA THR A 4 -81.64 3.51 42.38
C THR A 4 -80.40 2.76 42.10
N THR A 5 -79.31 3.42 41.62
CA THR A 5 -78.01 2.87 41.48
C THR A 5 -77.14 3.18 42.71
N ARG A 6 -76.66 2.13 43.36
CA ARG A 6 -75.66 2.15 44.43
C ARG A 6 -74.26 2.41 43.81
N ARG A 7 -73.59 3.46 44.32
CA ARG A 7 -72.15 3.69 44.02
C ARG A 7 -71.29 2.91 45.03
N SER A 8 -70.44 2.00 44.52
CA SER A 8 -69.37 1.38 45.30
C SER A 8 -68.12 2.23 45.13
N LEU A 9 -67.53 2.67 46.20
CA LEU A 9 -66.20 3.28 46.24
C LEU A 9 -65.16 2.15 46.17
N VAL A 10 -64.33 2.22 45.18
CA VAL A 10 -63.07 1.42 45.09
C VAL A 10 -61.91 2.36 45.41
N ALA A 11 -61.23 2.12 46.54
CA ALA A 11 -60.02 2.83 46.90
C ALA A 11 -58.87 2.31 46.06
N ILE A 12 -58.27 3.17 45.25
CA ILE A 12 -57.07 2.87 44.50
C ILE A 12 -55.82 3.29 45.30
N LEU A 13 -55.08 2.33 45.75
CA LEU A 13 -53.77 2.51 46.37
C LEU A 13 -52.76 2.91 45.28
N ALA A 14 -52.29 4.15 45.29
CA ALA A 14 -51.25 4.62 44.40
C ALA A 14 -49.87 4.25 44.98
N THR A 15 -49.23 3.25 44.43
CA THR A 15 -47.79 2.97 44.62
C THR A 15 -46.96 3.90 43.76
N ALA A 16 -46.25 4.82 44.39
CA ALA A 16 -45.27 5.68 43.72
C ALA A 16 -44.04 4.87 43.31
N LEU A 17 -43.89 4.57 42.00
CA LEU A 17 -42.64 4.14 41.46
C LEU A 17 -41.72 5.39 41.28
N ALA A 18 -40.66 5.44 42.06
CA ALA A 18 -39.56 6.38 41.82
C ALA A 18 -38.80 5.94 40.56
N ALA A 19 -39.01 6.65 39.46
CA ALA A 19 -38.22 6.52 38.26
C ALA A 19 -36.82 7.12 38.51
N VAL A 20 -35.83 6.28 38.63
CA VAL A 20 -34.43 6.68 38.58
C VAL A 20 -34.15 7.11 37.12
N ALA A 21 -34.11 8.43 36.92
CA ALA A 21 -33.64 9.01 35.66
C ALA A 21 -32.13 8.79 35.56
N ILE A 22 -31.71 7.79 34.77
CA ILE A 22 -30.35 7.68 34.31
C ILE A 22 -30.15 8.85 33.33
N PRO A 23 -29.18 9.74 33.55
CA PRO A 23 -28.89 10.75 32.55
C PRO A 23 -28.39 10.05 31.31
N LEU A 24 -29.17 10.07 30.24
CA LEU A 24 -28.69 9.78 28.89
C LEU A 24 -27.64 10.84 28.61
N SER A 25 -26.36 10.46 28.76
CA SER A 25 -25.25 11.26 28.26
C SER A 25 -25.53 11.48 26.79
N ALA A 26 -25.90 12.68 26.40
CA ALA A 26 -25.99 13.08 25.02
C ALA A 26 -24.61 12.82 24.41
N LEU A 27 -24.48 11.75 23.60
CA LEU A 27 -23.42 11.70 22.63
C LEU A 27 -23.61 12.98 21.81
N SER A 28 -22.69 13.92 22.00
CA SER A 28 -22.56 15.07 21.11
C SER A 28 -22.39 14.49 19.72
N ALA A 29 -23.42 14.61 18.89
CA ALA A 29 -23.29 14.41 17.48
C ALA A 29 -22.23 15.42 17.01
N HIS A 30 -20.99 14.98 16.86
CA HIS A 30 -19.99 15.73 16.13
C HIS A 30 -20.60 15.92 14.74
N GLY A 31 -20.79 17.16 14.33
CA GLY A 31 -21.24 17.46 12.98
C GLY A 31 -20.38 16.65 12.03
N ALA A 32 -21.00 15.80 11.19
CA ALA A 32 -20.28 14.93 10.30
C ALA A 32 -19.34 15.79 9.45
N ASP A 33 -18.02 15.59 9.60
CA ASP A 33 -17.03 16.28 8.81
C ASP A 33 -17.34 16.04 7.34
N THR A 34 -17.19 17.08 6.49
CA THR A 34 -17.47 16.97 5.06
C THR A 34 -16.59 15.86 4.46
N PRO A 35 -17.17 14.84 3.81
CA PRO A 35 -16.40 13.74 3.26
C PRO A 35 -15.29 14.18 2.30
N LEU A 36 -14.15 13.49 2.28
CA LEU A 36 -13.02 13.82 1.38
C LEU A 36 -13.46 13.90 -0.09
N ARG A 37 -14.34 12.99 -0.53
CA ARG A 37 -14.88 13.01 -1.91
C ARG A 37 -15.57 14.32 -2.26
N THR A 38 -16.31 14.90 -1.30
CA THR A 38 -17.03 16.17 -1.49
C THR A 38 -16.03 17.32 -1.55
N LEU A 39 -15.06 17.35 -0.63
CA LEU A 39 -14.02 18.38 -0.60
C LEU A 39 -13.19 18.40 -1.89
N ALA A 40 -12.73 17.23 -2.33
CA ALA A 40 -11.96 17.09 -3.55
C ALA A 40 -12.78 17.45 -4.80
N THR A 41 -14.06 17.02 -4.85
CA THR A 41 -14.96 17.40 -5.96
C THR A 41 -15.20 18.90 -6.03
N ASN A 42 -15.38 19.58 -4.89
CA ASN A 42 -15.53 21.03 -4.84
C ASN A 42 -14.24 21.76 -5.27
N ASP A 43 -13.08 21.14 -5.06
CA ASP A 43 -11.77 21.64 -5.54
C ASP A 43 -11.49 21.27 -7.02
N GLY A 44 -12.43 20.59 -7.70
CA GLY A 44 -12.29 20.15 -9.08
C GLY A 44 -11.29 19.01 -9.26
N ARG A 45 -11.03 18.22 -8.22
CA ARG A 45 -10.02 17.15 -8.19
C ARG A 45 -10.59 15.83 -7.74
N GLN A 46 -9.78 14.79 -7.93
CA GLN A 46 -10.07 13.46 -7.43
C GLN A 46 -9.31 13.20 -6.13
N ILE A 47 -9.97 12.54 -5.20
CA ILE A 47 -9.37 11.82 -4.09
C ILE A 47 -9.69 10.34 -4.30
N GLY A 48 -8.65 9.58 -4.66
CA GLY A 48 -8.76 8.16 -5.00
C GLY A 48 -8.19 7.25 -3.94
N VAL A 49 -8.47 5.97 -4.09
CA VAL A 49 -7.89 4.91 -3.26
C VAL A 49 -7.68 3.63 -4.07
N ALA A 50 -6.57 2.92 -3.82
CA ALA A 50 -6.37 1.58 -4.32
C ALA A 50 -7.26 0.60 -3.55
N VAL A 51 -7.94 -0.30 -4.28
CA VAL A 51 -9.00 -1.17 -3.75
C VAL A 51 -8.63 -2.64 -3.92
N SER A 52 -8.66 -3.37 -2.81
CA SER A 52 -8.59 -4.83 -2.79
C SER A 52 -9.97 -5.43 -3.05
N ASP A 53 -10.11 -6.27 -4.10
CA ASP A 53 -11.37 -6.95 -4.43
C ASP A 53 -11.87 -7.83 -3.28
N GLY A 54 -10.96 -8.54 -2.60
CA GLY A 54 -11.31 -9.39 -1.46
C GLY A 54 -11.94 -8.61 -0.31
N LYS A 55 -11.48 -7.40 -0.04
CA LYS A 55 -12.04 -6.53 1.00
C LYS A 55 -13.32 -5.84 0.55
N LEU A 56 -13.38 -5.42 -0.70
CA LEU A 56 -14.60 -4.84 -1.28
C LEU A 56 -15.79 -5.78 -1.14
N THR A 57 -15.58 -7.09 -1.33
CA THR A 57 -16.62 -8.12 -1.25
C THR A 57 -16.80 -8.68 0.16
N GLY A 58 -15.74 -8.72 0.97
CA GLY A 58 -15.74 -9.35 2.29
C GLY A 58 -16.07 -8.44 3.46
N SER A 59 -16.06 -7.11 3.28
CA SER A 59 -16.26 -6.14 4.37
C SER A 59 -17.24 -5.03 4.01
N THR A 60 -18.42 -5.05 4.62
CA THR A 60 -19.41 -3.98 4.47
C THR A 60 -18.89 -2.64 4.99
N ALA A 61 -18.09 -2.64 6.06
CA ALA A 61 -17.50 -1.42 6.62
C ALA A 61 -16.50 -0.80 5.65
N TYR A 62 -15.62 -1.62 5.04
CA TYR A 62 -14.70 -1.19 4.01
C TYR A 62 -15.44 -0.60 2.80
N ALA A 63 -16.43 -1.30 2.26
CA ALA A 63 -17.21 -0.84 1.11
C ALA A 63 -17.97 0.46 1.41
N SER A 64 -18.51 0.62 2.63
CA SER A 64 -19.20 1.85 3.06
C SER A 64 -18.23 3.03 3.18
N LEU A 65 -17.05 2.81 3.74
CA LEU A 65 -16.00 3.83 3.86
C LEU A 65 -15.50 4.26 2.48
N LEU A 66 -15.19 3.30 1.60
CA LEU A 66 -14.83 3.53 0.21
C LEU A 66 -15.86 4.43 -0.50
N LYS A 67 -17.13 4.06 -0.43
CA LYS A 67 -18.23 4.82 -1.05
C LYS A 67 -18.35 6.23 -0.50
N SER A 68 -18.22 6.41 0.82
CA SER A 68 -18.47 7.70 1.47
C SER A 68 -17.32 8.68 1.31
N GLN A 69 -16.06 8.21 1.23
CA GLN A 69 -14.90 9.08 1.35
C GLN A 69 -14.16 9.35 0.04
N PHE A 70 -14.29 8.51 -0.97
CA PHE A 70 -13.50 8.61 -2.19
C PHE A 70 -14.38 8.81 -3.42
N ASN A 71 -13.93 9.62 -4.39
CA ASN A 71 -14.59 9.84 -5.67
C ASN A 71 -13.87 9.16 -6.84
N SER A 72 -12.75 8.49 -6.58
CA SER A 72 -11.99 7.71 -7.55
C SER A 72 -11.50 6.40 -6.93
N VAL A 73 -11.38 5.35 -7.73
CA VAL A 73 -10.84 4.06 -7.32
C VAL A 73 -9.81 3.57 -8.33
N THR A 74 -8.78 2.86 -7.83
CA THR A 74 -7.79 2.15 -8.64
C THR A 74 -7.83 0.68 -8.23
N ALA A 75 -7.83 -0.25 -9.20
CA ALA A 75 -7.70 -1.67 -8.89
C ALA A 75 -6.29 -1.95 -8.40
N GLU A 76 -6.13 -2.35 -7.13
CA GLU A 76 -4.81 -2.62 -6.55
C GLU A 76 -4.08 -3.72 -7.34
N ASN A 77 -4.77 -4.84 -7.61
CA ASN A 77 -4.21 -5.99 -8.32
C ASN A 77 -5.11 -6.53 -9.42
N ALA A 78 -6.43 -6.27 -9.38
CA ALA A 78 -7.41 -6.96 -10.21
C ALA A 78 -7.33 -6.66 -11.71
N MET A 79 -6.59 -5.61 -12.10
CA MET A 79 -6.34 -5.21 -13.50
C MET A 79 -4.88 -5.39 -13.92
N LYS A 80 -4.07 -6.15 -13.19
CA LYS A 80 -2.70 -6.50 -13.59
C LYS A 80 -2.72 -7.73 -14.49
N TRP A 81 -1.81 -7.82 -15.44
CA TRP A 81 -1.86 -8.82 -16.50
C TRP A 81 -1.95 -10.27 -15.98
N ASP A 82 -1.17 -10.63 -14.97
CA ASP A 82 -1.22 -11.98 -14.37
C ASP A 82 -2.56 -12.30 -13.70
N ALA A 83 -3.28 -11.29 -13.21
CA ALA A 83 -4.61 -11.45 -12.62
C ALA A 83 -5.69 -11.60 -13.69
N VAL A 84 -5.61 -10.83 -14.78
CA VAL A 84 -6.64 -10.86 -15.85
C VAL A 84 -6.43 -11.95 -16.88
N GLU A 85 -5.19 -12.41 -17.13
CA GLU A 85 -4.88 -13.49 -18.07
C GLU A 85 -3.83 -14.45 -17.47
N PRO A 86 -4.16 -15.22 -16.43
CA PRO A 86 -3.22 -16.10 -15.72
C PRO A 86 -2.64 -17.22 -16.61
N SER A 87 -3.32 -17.58 -17.69
CA SER A 87 -2.82 -18.48 -18.73
C SER A 87 -3.31 -18.01 -20.09
N GLN A 88 -2.54 -18.29 -21.13
CA GLN A 88 -2.76 -17.78 -22.49
C GLN A 88 -4.20 -18.00 -22.98
N GLY A 89 -4.90 -16.92 -23.33
CA GLY A 89 -6.27 -16.92 -23.82
C GLY A 89 -7.35 -17.19 -22.77
N ASN A 90 -6.98 -17.42 -21.50
CA ASN A 90 -7.93 -17.64 -20.43
C ASN A 90 -8.01 -16.39 -19.54
N PHE A 91 -9.07 -15.61 -19.76
CA PHE A 91 -9.27 -14.34 -19.05
C PHE A 91 -10.14 -14.50 -17.80
N ASN A 92 -9.72 -13.85 -16.71
CA ASN A 92 -10.45 -13.74 -15.45
C ASN A 92 -10.79 -12.28 -15.15
N TRP A 93 -11.95 -11.85 -15.58
CA TRP A 93 -12.42 -10.46 -15.41
C TRP A 93 -13.22 -10.23 -14.13
N ALA A 94 -13.56 -11.28 -13.40
CA ALA A 94 -14.57 -11.21 -12.34
C ALA A 94 -14.25 -10.16 -11.26
N ALA A 95 -13.00 -10.04 -10.83
CA ALA A 95 -12.58 -9.07 -9.81
C ALA A 95 -12.61 -7.63 -10.35
N ALA A 96 -12.05 -7.42 -11.54
CA ALA A 96 -12.04 -6.12 -12.19
C ALA A 96 -13.46 -5.64 -12.56
N ASP A 97 -14.30 -6.52 -13.05
CA ASP A 97 -15.72 -6.21 -13.36
C ASP A 97 -16.48 -5.79 -12.11
N ARG A 98 -16.30 -6.49 -10.97
CA ARG A 98 -16.95 -6.12 -9.70
C ARG A 98 -16.51 -4.75 -9.23
N LEU A 99 -15.19 -4.44 -9.30
CA LEU A 99 -14.68 -3.14 -8.91
C LEU A 99 -15.26 -2.03 -9.77
N VAL A 100 -15.26 -2.19 -11.10
CA VAL A 100 -15.83 -1.20 -12.04
C VAL A 100 -17.30 -0.99 -11.78
N ALA A 101 -18.07 -2.08 -11.61
CA ALA A 101 -19.49 -2.00 -11.32
C ALA A 101 -19.79 -1.30 -9.99
N ALA A 102 -19.03 -1.61 -8.93
CA ALA A 102 -19.17 -0.95 -7.63
C ALA A 102 -18.83 0.54 -7.71
N ALA A 103 -17.75 0.91 -8.41
CA ALA A 103 -17.38 2.30 -8.63
C ALA A 103 -18.48 3.08 -9.36
N GLN A 104 -19.00 2.54 -10.45
CA GLN A 104 -20.11 3.15 -11.21
C GLN A 104 -21.37 3.33 -10.33
N ALA A 105 -21.74 2.30 -9.54
CA ALA A 105 -22.88 2.38 -8.63
C ALA A 105 -22.69 3.42 -7.52
N ASN A 106 -21.45 3.74 -7.16
CA ASN A 106 -21.09 4.73 -6.15
C ASN A 106 -20.86 6.14 -6.74
N GLY A 107 -20.96 6.32 -8.05
CA GLY A 107 -20.60 7.57 -8.73
C GLY A 107 -19.11 7.91 -8.58
N GLN A 108 -18.25 6.91 -8.61
CA GLN A 108 -16.79 7.02 -8.57
C GLN A 108 -16.23 6.81 -9.98
N VAL A 109 -15.14 7.49 -10.31
CA VAL A 109 -14.39 7.20 -11.54
C VAL A 109 -13.36 6.10 -11.27
N VAL A 110 -12.99 5.37 -12.32
CA VAL A 110 -12.02 4.27 -12.23
C VAL A 110 -10.73 4.65 -12.94
N ARG A 111 -9.60 4.49 -12.24
CA ARG A 111 -8.26 4.49 -12.84
C ARG A 111 -7.84 3.05 -13.06
N GLY A 112 -7.55 2.67 -14.30
CA GLY A 112 -7.06 1.33 -14.64
C GLY A 112 -5.55 1.23 -14.40
N HIS A 113 -5.14 0.15 -13.73
CA HIS A 113 -3.75 -0.10 -13.37
C HIS A 113 -3.44 -1.59 -13.46
N THR A 114 -2.59 -2.02 -14.39
CA THR A 114 -1.80 -1.30 -15.37
C THR A 114 -1.65 -2.17 -16.64
N LEU A 115 -1.61 -1.54 -17.83
CA LEU A 115 -1.61 -2.29 -19.08
C LEU A 115 -0.26 -2.91 -19.42
N ALA A 116 0.85 -2.19 -19.21
CA ALA A 116 2.19 -2.68 -19.53
C ALA A 116 3.15 -2.38 -18.38
N TRP A 117 3.63 -3.44 -17.74
CA TRP A 117 4.55 -3.36 -16.60
C TRP A 117 5.63 -4.44 -16.72
N HIS A 118 6.76 -4.28 -16.05
CA HIS A 118 7.83 -5.26 -15.99
C HIS A 118 7.57 -6.37 -14.96
N SER A 119 6.69 -6.11 -13.99
CA SER A 119 6.29 -7.02 -12.91
C SER A 119 4.88 -7.57 -13.16
N GLN A 120 4.51 -8.63 -12.48
CA GLN A 120 3.22 -9.32 -12.60
C GLN A 120 2.84 -9.63 -14.06
N VAL A 121 3.85 -9.92 -14.87
CA VAL A 121 3.67 -10.50 -16.21
C VAL A 121 3.42 -12.00 -16.05
N PRO A 122 2.38 -12.59 -16.69
CA PRO A 122 2.07 -13.99 -16.56
C PRO A 122 3.24 -14.90 -16.88
N SER A 123 3.38 -15.98 -16.12
CA SER A 123 4.50 -16.93 -16.27
C SER A 123 4.54 -17.59 -17.64
N TRP A 124 3.42 -17.77 -18.30
CA TRP A 124 3.35 -18.30 -19.66
C TRP A 124 4.03 -17.38 -20.70
N ILE A 125 4.07 -16.06 -20.44
CA ILE A 125 4.81 -15.09 -21.26
C ILE A 125 6.29 -15.13 -20.93
N THR A 126 6.65 -15.02 -19.65
CA THR A 126 8.05 -14.92 -19.21
C THR A 126 8.85 -16.19 -19.50
N ASN A 127 8.20 -17.36 -19.50
CA ASN A 127 8.81 -18.66 -19.72
C ASN A 127 8.52 -19.24 -21.11
N GLY A 128 7.77 -18.53 -21.97
CA GLY A 128 7.29 -19.06 -23.24
C GLY A 128 8.29 -19.07 -24.38
N GLY A 129 9.48 -18.44 -24.22
CA GLY A 129 10.51 -18.40 -25.25
C GLY A 129 10.11 -17.68 -26.54
N PHE A 130 9.24 -16.69 -26.44
CA PHE A 130 8.67 -15.97 -27.58
C PHE A 130 9.69 -15.03 -28.25
N SER A 131 9.61 -14.92 -29.57
CA SER A 131 10.38 -13.94 -30.35
C SER A 131 9.88 -12.50 -30.06
N ALA A 132 10.71 -11.50 -30.36
CA ALA A 132 10.35 -10.09 -30.26
C ALA A 132 9.04 -9.74 -30.98
N ALA A 133 8.84 -10.29 -32.18
CA ALA A 133 7.62 -10.07 -32.96
C ALA A 133 6.37 -10.65 -32.25
N GLN A 134 6.47 -11.83 -31.66
CA GLN A 134 5.40 -12.43 -30.87
C GLN A 134 5.11 -11.63 -29.60
N LEU A 135 6.14 -11.21 -28.87
CA LEU A 135 6.00 -10.37 -27.67
C LEU A 135 5.34 -9.03 -27.99
N LYS A 136 5.72 -8.39 -29.11
CA LYS A 136 5.07 -7.16 -29.58
C LYS A 136 3.58 -7.38 -29.84
N THR A 137 3.23 -8.47 -30.52
CA THR A 137 1.83 -8.82 -30.82
C THR A 137 1.04 -9.09 -29.54
N MET A 138 1.60 -9.87 -28.60
CA MET A 138 0.96 -10.19 -27.31
C MET A 138 0.70 -8.95 -26.48
N LEU A 139 1.70 -8.05 -26.35
CA LEU A 139 1.55 -6.80 -25.62
C LEU A 139 0.42 -5.93 -26.23
N SER A 140 0.42 -5.77 -27.54
CA SER A 140 -0.62 -4.99 -28.23
C SER A 140 -2.01 -5.62 -28.09
N GLN A 141 -2.11 -6.94 -28.15
CA GLN A 141 -3.38 -7.67 -27.99
C GLN A 141 -3.89 -7.57 -26.55
N HIS A 142 -3.03 -7.72 -25.56
CA HIS A 142 -3.40 -7.55 -24.16
C HIS A 142 -3.97 -6.13 -23.92
N ILE A 143 -3.23 -5.09 -24.31
CA ILE A 143 -3.67 -3.70 -24.18
C ILE A 143 -5.02 -3.49 -24.88
N ALA A 144 -5.17 -3.98 -26.12
CA ALA A 144 -6.41 -3.85 -26.87
C ALA A 144 -7.58 -4.57 -26.19
N THR A 145 -7.33 -5.75 -25.63
CA THR A 145 -8.36 -6.57 -24.98
C THR A 145 -8.83 -5.95 -23.68
N GLU A 146 -7.90 -5.54 -22.82
CA GLU A 146 -8.23 -5.01 -21.49
C GLU A 146 -8.78 -3.58 -21.57
N ALA A 147 -8.08 -2.67 -22.24
CA ALA A 147 -8.57 -1.30 -22.41
C ALA A 147 -9.89 -1.26 -23.20
N GLY A 148 -10.03 -2.10 -24.23
CA GLY A 148 -11.27 -2.22 -25.00
C GLY A 148 -12.45 -2.75 -24.19
N ARG A 149 -12.23 -3.70 -23.25
CA ARG A 149 -13.28 -4.20 -22.35
C ARG A 149 -13.88 -3.10 -21.47
N TYR A 150 -13.04 -2.18 -21.03
CA TYR A 150 -13.44 -1.09 -20.13
C TYR A 150 -13.56 0.27 -20.83
N ALA A 151 -13.61 0.28 -22.16
CA ALA A 151 -13.75 1.50 -22.94
C ALA A 151 -14.97 2.32 -22.48
N GLY A 152 -14.77 3.60 -22.20
CA GLY A 152 -15.78 4.51 -21.67
C GLY A 152 -16.17 4.29 -20.20
N LYS A 153 -15.57 3.31 -19.49
CA LYS A 153 -15.80 3.03 -18.06
C LYS A 153 -14.60 3.42 -17.19
N VAL A 154 -13.40 3.34 -17.73
CA VAL A 154 -12.16 3.77 -17.09
C VAL A 154 -11.83 5.16 -17.60
N TYR A 155 -11.63 6.11 -16.67
CA TYR A 155 -11.34 7.49 -17.06
C TYR A 155 -9.89 7.71 -17.44
N ALA A 156 -8.98 6.93 -16.85
CA ALA A 156 -7.54 7.01 -17.10
C ALA A 156 -6.90 5.63 -16.95
N TRP A 157 -5.92 5.32 -17.80
CA TRP A 157 -5.10 4.11 -17.73
C TRP A 157 -3.64 4.46 -17.42
N ASP A 158 -3.04 3.73 -16.52
CA ASP A 158 -1.58 3.60 -16.44
C ASP A 158 -1.16 2.65 -17.57
N VAL A 159 -0.85 3.24 -18.73
CA VAL A 159 -0.52 2.46 -19.94
C VAL A 159 0.84 1.81 -19.78
N VAL A 160 1.80 2.54 -19.25
CA VAL A 160 3.16 2.05 -18.96
C VAL A 160 3.49 2.36 -17.51
N ASN A 161 3.91 1.34 -16.78
CA ASN A 161 4.31 1.46 -15.39
C ASN A 161 5.80 1.14 -15.22
N GLU A 162 6.54 2.03 -14.52
CA GLU A 162 7.92 1.84 -14.03
C GLU A 162 8.96 1.54 -15.13
N ALA A 163 9.03 2.42 -16.11
CA ALA A 163 9.93 2.27 -17.26
C ALA A 163 11.41 2.60 -16.96
N PHE A 164 11.72 3.15 -15.79
CA PHE A 164 13.06 3.62 -15.44
C PHE A 164 13.63 3.01 -14.16
N ASN A 165 14.94 2.88 -14.11
CA ASN A 165 15.72 2.67 -12.88
C ASN A 165 15.92 4.00 -12.15
N ASP A 166 16.32 3.96 -10.88
CA ASP A 166 16.48 5.17 -10.06
C ASP A 166 17.61 6.10 -10.54
N ASP A 167 18.57 5.59 -11.29
CA ASP A 167 19.63 6.36 -11.95
C ASP A 167 19.18 7.08 -13.25
N GLY A 168 17.92 6.87 -13.67
CA GLY A 168 17.35 7.45 -14.88
C GLY A 168 17.62 6.63 -16.15
N THR A 169 18.28 5.48 -16.06
CA THR A 169 18.41 4.56 -17.21
C THR A 169 17.10 3.82 -17.46
N ARG A 170 16.91 3.30 -18.69
CA ARG A 170 15.79 2.41 -18.99
C ARG A 170 15.85 1.16 -18.13
N ARG A 171 14.72 0.80 -17.50
CA ARG A 171 14.62 -0.46 -16.75
C ARG A 171 14.75 -1.64 -17.68
N THR A 172 15.70 -2.53 -17.39
CA THR A 172 15.79 -3.83 -18.04
C THR A 172 14.55 -4.65 -17.72
N SER A 173 13.77 -4.96 -18.73
CA SER A 173 12.53 -5.72 -18.64
C SER A 173 12.37 -6.61 -19.85
N LEU A 174 11.41 -7.55 -19.83
CA LEU A 174 11.07 -8.36 -20.99
C LEU A 174 10.79 -7.48 -22.22
N TRP A 175 10.05 -6.38 -22.01
CA TRP A 175 9.67 -5.46 -23.08
C TRP A 175 10.86 -4.66 -23.59
N GLN A 176 11.61 -4.03 -22.69
CA GLN A 176 12.77 -3.21 -23.07
C GLN A 176 13.86 -4.03 -23.77
N THR A 177 14.14 -5.23 -23.27
CA THR A 177 15.19 -6.12 -23.83
C THR A 177 14.85 -6.60 -25.23
N ASN A 178 13.59 -6.94 -25.49
CA ASN A 178 13.19 -7.56 -26.76
C ASN A 178 12.66 -6.56 -27.79
N LEU A 179 12.06 -5.44 -27.36
CA LEU A 179 11.37 -4.49 -28.23
C LEU A 179 12.10 -3.14 -28.37
N GLY A 180 13.14 -2.91 -27.55
CA GLY A 180 13.81 -1.60 -27.50
C GLY A 180 12.88 -0.49 -27.04
N ASP A 181 13.23 0.79 -27.27
CA ASP A 181 12.47 1.93 -26.75
C ASP A 181 11.07 2.12 -27.37
N SER A 182 10.81 1.49 -28.52
CA SER A 182 9.52 1.67 -29.23
C SER A 182 8.32 1.08 -28.48
N TRP A 183 8.53 0.11 -27.59
CA TRP A 183 7.43 -0.56 -26.89
C TRP A 183 6.55 0.41 -26.11
N ILE A 184 7.13 1.52 -25.60
CA ILE A 184 6.37 2.55 -24.86
C ILE A 184 5.40 3.26 -25.80
N ALA A 185 5.88 3.80 -26.92
CA ALA A 185 5.05 4.50 -27.91
C ALA A 185 4.00 3.57 -28.53
N ASP A 186 4.38 2.31 -28.82
CA ASP A 186 3.48 1.27 -29.33
C ASP A 186 2.34 0.99 -28.33
N SER A 187 2.64 0.92 -27.02
CA SER A 187 1.65 0.70 -25.96
C SER A 187 0.63 1.85 -25.88
N PHE A 188 1.08 3.08 -25.92
CA PHE A 188 0.18 4.27 -25.94
C PHE A 188 -0.71 4.28 -27.18
N THR A 189 -0.15 3.94 -28.35
CA THR A 189 -0.90 3.87 -29.60
C THR A 189 -1.97 2.79 -29.54
N ALA A 190 -1.63 1.60 -29.02
CA ALA A 190 -2.58 0.51 -28.85
C ALA A 190 -3.69 0.86 -27.86
N ALA A 191 -3.36 1.49 -26.72
CA ALA A 191 -4.33 1.91 -25.73
C ALA A 191 -5.32 2.96 -26.26
N ARG A 192 -4.83 3.95 -27.01
CA ARG A 192 -5.69 4.97 -27.65
C ARG A 192 -6.62 4.37 -28.70
N ALA A 193 -6.13 3.38 -29.46
CA ALA A 193 -6.96 2.67 -30.44
C ALA A 193 -8.06 1.85 -29.74
N ALA A 194 -7.78 1.27 -28.57
CA ALA A 194 -8.72 0.45 -27.80
C ALA A 194 -9.75 1.29 -27.04
N ASP A 195 -9.34 2.42 -26.45
CA ASP A 195 -10.23 3.39 -25.80
C ASP A 195 -9.88 4.82 -26.22
N PRO A 196 -10.62 5.39 -27.16
CA PRO A 196 -10.42 6.77 -27.59
C PRO A 196 -10.70 7.82 -26.51
N THR A 197 -11.40 7.48 -25.44
CA THR A 197 -11.93 8.41 -24.44
C THR A 197 -11.09 8.48 -23.16
N ALA A 198 -10.43 7.38 -22.77
CA ALA A 198 -9.61 7.34 -21.58
C ALA A 198 -8.37 8.25 -21.68
N LYS A 199 -7.97 8.82 -20.55
CA LYS A 199 -6.69 9.50 -20.41
C LYS A 199 -5.56 8.48 -20.27
N LEU A 200 -4.46 8.68 -21.00
CA LEU A 200 -3.35 7.73 -21.07
C LEU A 200 -2.13 8.25 -20.31
N TYR A 201 -1.71 7.53 -19.29
CA TYR A 201 -0.63 7.93 -18.38
C TYR A 201 0.57 6.99 -18.47
N ILE A 202 1.76 7.58 -18.26
CA ILE A 202 2.94 6.84 -17.80
C ILE A 202 3.08 7.07 -16.31
N ASN A 203 3.35 6.00 -15.53
CA ASN A 203 3.38 6.02 -14.07
C ASN A 203 4.72 5.49 -13.56
N ASP A 204 5.34 6.13 -12.57
CA ASP A 204 6.60 5.65 -11.99
C ASP A 204 6.77 6.11 -10.54
N TYR A 205 7.56 5.37 -9.75
CA TYR A 205 7.94 5.68 -8.38
C TYR A 205 9.27 6.45 -8.32
N ASN A 206 9.57 7.06 -7.17
CA ASN A 206 10.78 7.87 -6.95
C ASN A 206 10.97 9.00 -7.98
N THR A 207 9.89 9.44 -8.59
CA THR A 207 9.86 10.55 -9.55
C THR A 207 9.26 11.82 -8.96
N ASP A 208 8.97 11.84 -7.68
CA ASP A 208 8.21 12.89 -6.98
C ASP A 208 9.00 14.21 -6.88
N GLY A 209 10.32 14.14 -6.67
CA GLY A 209 11.24 15.27 -6.70
C GLY A 209 12.02 15.37 -8.01
N ILE A 210 12.77 16.46 -8.21
CA ILE A 210 13.66 16.66 -9.35
C ILE A 210 14.95 15.88 -9.12
N ASN A 211 15.09 14.76 -9.82
CA ASN A 211 16.22 13.85 -9.73
C ASN A 211 16.56 13.26 -11.12
N ALA A 212 17.51 12.33 -11.21
CA ALA A 212 17.91 11.69 -12.46
C ALA A 212 16.72 10.94 -13.10
N LYS A 213 15.97 10.17 -12.32
CA LYS A 213 14.82 9.38 -12.80
C LYS A 213 13.68 10.27 -13.32
N SER A 214 13.27 11.25 -12.54
CA SER A 214 12.20 12.17 -12.95
C SER A 214 12.62 13.04 -14.14
N THR A 215 13.92 13.34 -14.30
CA THR A 215 14.43 14.06 -15.47
C THR A 215 14.44 13.18 -16.71
N ALA A 216 14.79 11.90 -16.59
CA ALA A 216 14.68 10.92 -17.68
C ALA A 216 13.23 10.73 -18.14
N LEU A 217 12.30 10.61 -17.17
CA LEU A 217 10.86 10.52 -17.44
C LEU A 217 10.36 11.81 -18.14
N TYR A 218 10.76 12.99 -17.67
CA TYR A 218 10.43 14.26 -18.31
C TYR A 218 10.88 14.31 -19.77
N ASN A 219 12.11 13.91 -20.05
CA ASN A 219 12.65 13.89 -21.41
C ASN A 219 11.91 12.90 -22.30
N LEU A 220 11.53 11.73 -21.77
CA LEU A 220 10.69 10.77 -22.50
C LEU A 220 9.32 11.37 -22.85
N VAL A 221 8.60 11.93 -21.88
CA VAL A 221 7.27 12.54 -22.11
C VAL A 221 7.35 13.66 -23.14
N LYS A 222 8.37 14.52 -23.02
CA LYS A 222 8.62 15.57 -24.02
C LYS A 222 8.82 15.00 -25.43
N SER A 223 9.62 13.94 -25.56
CA SER A 223 9.87 13.27 -26.84
C SER A 223 8.62 12.60 -27.40
N LEU A 224 7.83 11.88 -26.57
CA LEU A 224 6.57 11.28 -26.99
C LEU A 224 5.57 12.32 -27.50
N LYS A 225 5.44 13.45 -26.81
CA LYS A 225 4.61 14.58 -27.26
C LYS A 225 5.07 15.13 -28.61
N GLN A 226 6.39 15.30 -28.80
CA GLN A 226 6.95 15.79 -30.08
C GLN A 226 6.69 14.81 -31.24
N GLN A 227 6.64 13.51 -30.96
CA GLN A 227 6.34 12.46 -31.92
C GLN A 227 4.84 12.29 -32.20
N GLY A 228 3.96 13.02 -31.50
CA GLY A 228 2.51 12.88 -31.62
C GLY A 228 1.95 11.61 -30.96
N VAL A 229 2.71 10.95 -30.09
CA VAL A 229 2.23 9.80 -29.32
C VAL A 229 1.13 10.26 -28.35
N PRO A 230 0.01 9.54 -28.22
CA PRO A 230 -1.16 9.98 -27.47
C PRO A 230 -0.99 9.81 -25.95
N ILE A 231 -0.02 10.50 -25.37
CA ILE A 231 0.17 10.58 -23.92
C ILE A 231 -0.57 11.80 -23.37
N ASP A 232 -1.45 11.57 -22.39
CA ASP A 232 -2.28 12.61 -21.76
C ASP A 232 -1.77 13.01 -20.39
N GLY A 233 -1.05 12.13 -19.67
CA GLY A 233 -0.66 12.40 -18.30
C GLY A 233 0.56 11.64 -17.80
N VAL A 234 1.02 12.07 -16.62
CA VAL A 234 2.10 11.45 -15.86
C VAL A 234 1.60 11.18 -14.43
N GLY A 235 1.76 9.94 -13.98
CA GLY A 235 1.52 9.53 -12.61
C GLY A 235 2.83 9.52 -11.81
N PHE A 236 2.76 10.08 -10.61
CA PHE A 236 3.80 10.07 -9.60
C PHE A 236 3.32 9.18 -8.46
N GLN A 237 3.95 8.04 -8.26
CA GLN A 237 3.43 7.05 -7.29
C GLN A 237 3.41 7.60 -5.86
N ALA A 238 4.46 8.31 -5.45
CA ALA A 238 4.58 8.92 -4.12
C ALA A 238 4.54 7.88 -2.97
N HIS A 239 5.25 6.76 -3.13
CA HIS A 239 5.54 5.83 -2.04
C HIS A 239 6.62 6.43 -1.13
N LEU A 240 6.21 7.28 -0.19
CA LEU A 240 7.10 8.13 0.58
C LEU A 240 7.51 7.51 1.93
N ILE A 241 8.58 8.04 2.49
CA ILE A 241 9.02 7.78 3.86
C ILE A 241 8.69 9.02 4.71
N LEU A 242 8.25 8.81 5.94
CA LEU A 242 7.96 9.86 6.90
C LEU A 242 9.09 10.89 6.96
N GLY A 243 8.77 12.17 6.79
CA GLY A 243 9.72 13.28 6.81
C GLY A 243 10.50 13.47 5.50
N GLN A 244 10.22 12.69 4.44
CA GLN A 244 10.97 12.74 3.19
C GLN A 244 10.12 13.18 1.97
N VAL A 245 9.09 13.98 2.19
CA VAL A 245 8.38 14.64 1.06
C VAL A 245 9.35 15.58 0.34
N PRO A 246 9.59 15.41 -0.97
CA PRO A 246 10.50 16.28 -1.70
C PRO A 246 10.07 17.74 -1.61
N SER A 247 10.99 18.63 -1.23
CA SER A 247 10.70 20.08 -1.10
C SER A 247 10.38 20.73 -2.44
N ASP A 248 10.80 20.12 -3.54
CA ASP A 248 10.60 20.55 -4.92
C ASP A 248 9.46 19.80 -5.64
N LEU A 249 8.66 18.98 -4.91
CA LEU A 249 7.53 18.22 -5.47
C LEU A 249 6.62 19.10 -6.35
N LYS A 250 6.18 20.26 -5.85
CA LYS A 250 5.33 21.17 -6.64
C LYS A 250 6.03 21.63 -7.93
N ALA A 251 7.30 22.01 -7.86
CA ALA A 251 8.06 22.48 -9.03
C ALA A 251 8.23 21.33 -10.04
N ASN A 252 8.44 20.11 -9.53
CA ASN A 252 8.54 18.94 -10.38
C ASN A 252 7.21 18.61 -11.09
N LEU A 253 6.08 18.61 -10.38
CA LEU A 253 4.75 18.45 -11.00
C LEU A 253 4.50 19.54 -12.06
N GLN A 254 4.84 20.79 -11.74
CA GLN A 254 4.63 21.93 -12.64
C GLN A 254 5.39 21.79 -13.96
N ARG A 255 6.68 21.38 -13.95
CA ARG A 255 7.44 21.22 -15.20
C ARG A 255 6.84 20.18 -16.15
N PHE A 256 6.22 19.10 -15.62
CA PHE A 256 5.49 18.16 -16.47
C PHE A 256 4.18 18.76 -16.98
N ALA A 257 3.44 19.46 -16.14
CA ALA A 257 2.23 20.19 -16.53
C ALA A 257 2.50 21.20 -17.66
N ASP A 258 3.67 21.84 -17.66
CA ASP A 258 4.11 22.79 -18.71
C ASP A 258 4.36 22.11 -20.07
N LEU A 259 4.54 20.78 -20.11
CA LEU A 259 4.53 20.00 -21.36
C LEU A 259 3.12 19.83 -21.97
N GLY A 260 2.08 20.32 -21.27
CA GLY A 260 0.68 20.20 -21.70
C GLY A 260 0.07 18.82 -21.39
N VAL A 261 0.62 18.06 -20.41
CA VAL A 261 0.05 16.83 -19.90
C VAL A 261 -0.55 17.03 -18.51
N ASP A 262 -1.51 16.19 -18.14
CA ASP A 262 -2.03 16.16 -16.79
C ASP A 262 -1.00 15.48 -15.87
N VAL A 263 -1.00 15.83 -14.58
CA VAL A 263 -0.20 15.17 -13.56
C VAL A 263 -1.12 14.64 -12.47
N ALA A 264 -0.78 13.53 -11.87
CA ALA A 264 -1.53 12.93 -10.75
C ALA A 264 -0.57 12.31 -9.75
N ILE A 265 -0.89 12.39 -8.47
CA ILE A 265 -0.29 11.54 -7.44
C ILE A 265 -1.12 10.26 -7.42
N THR A 266 -0.51 9.11 -7.71
CA THR A 266 -1.23 7.90 -8.09
C THR A 266 -1.27 6.81 -7.03
N GLU A 267 -0.32 6.80 -6.09
CA GLU A 267 -0.12 5.68 -5.16
C GLU A 267 0.38 6.14 -3.79
N LEU A 268 -0.10 7.29 -3.34
CA LEU A 268 0.40 7.91 -2.11
C LEU A 268 0.25 6.99 -0.90
N ASP A 269 1.35 6.63 -0.33
CA ASP A 269 1.48 6.15 1.04
C ASP A 269 2.70 6.80 1.71
N ILE A 270 2.65 6.97 3.04
CA ILE A 270 3.75 7.55 3.80
C ILE A 270 4.09 6.62 4.94
N ARG A 271 5.02 5.69 4.67
CA ARG A 271 5.44 4.67 5.62
C ARG A 271 6.28 5.24 6.74
N MET A 272 6.10 4.70 7.93
CA MET A 272 6.90 5.01 9.12
C MET A 272 7.33 3.73 9.83
N GLN A 273 8.34 3.82 10.67
CA GLN A 273 8.69 2.72 11.55
C GLN A 273 7.54 2.42 12.52
N THR A 274 7.27 1.14 12.73
CA THR A 274 6.25 0.65 13.66
C THR A 274 6.87 0.10 14.94
N PRO A 275 6.19 0.23 16.10
CA PRO A 275 4.85 0.80 16.26
C PRO A 275 4.83 2.33 16.09
N SER A 276 3.75 2.84 15.50
CA SER A 276 3.51 4.28 15.40
C SER A 276 3.18 4.88 16.77
N ASN A 277 3.38 6.20 16.91
CA ASN A 277 3.00 6.95 18.09
C ASN A 277 2.43 8.32 17.71
N ALA A 278 1.93 9.08 18.69
CA ALA A 278 1.29 10.37 18.43
C ALA A 278 2.19 11.36 17.66
N THR A 279 3.51 11.35 17.92
CA THR A 279 4.46 12.23 17.23
C THR A 279 4.63 11.82 15.77
N THR A 280 4.82 10.53 15.49
CA THR A 280 4.98 10.03 14.11
C THR A 280 3.71 10.16 13.31
N LEU A 281 2.52 9.95 13.91
CA LEU A 281 1.23 10.17 13.27
C LEU A 281 0.98 11.65 12.95
N ALA A 282 1.37 12.57 13.83
CA ALA A 282 1.27 14.01 13.57
C ALA A 282 2.23 14.45 12.44
N ALA A 283 3.45 13.90 12.40
CA ALA A 283 4.39 14.16 11.32
C ALA A 283 3.86 13.60 9.97
N GLN A 284 3.28 12.41 9.96
CA GLN A 284 2.62 11.84 8.78
C GLN A 284 1.48 12.73 8.27
N ALA A 285 0.66 13.23 9.18
CA ALA A 285 -0.42 14.16 8.84
C ALA A 285 0.11 15.42 8.14
N SER A 286 1.22 16.00 8.66
CA SER A 286 1.90 17.12 8.02
C SER A 286 2.37 16.79 6.61
N ASP A 287 2.96 15.61 6.42
CA ASP A 287 3.48 15.17 5.12
C ASP A 287 2.37 14.92 4.09
N TYR A 288 1.27 14.27 4.49
CA TYR A 288 0.07 14.16 3.64
C TYR A 288 -0.45 15.54 3.22
N GLY A 289 -0.56 16.48 4.17
CA GLY A 289 -0.95 17.87 3.90
C GLY A 289 -0.05 18.56 2.88
N LYS A 290 1.28 18.37 2.95
CA LYS A 290 2.23 18.91 1.97
C LYS A 290 2.00 18.36 0.57
N VAL A 291 1.77 17.06 0.42
CA VAL A 291 1.52 16.42 -0.90
C VAL A 291 0.24 16.94 -1.52
N ILE A 292 -0.87 16.97 -0.76
CA ILE A 292 -2.14 17.53 -1.25
C ILE A 292 -1.97 19.00 -1.66
N THR A 293 -1.29 19.80 -0.84
CA THR A 293 -1.06 21.24 -1.13
C THR A 293 -0.20 21.42 -2.37
N ALA A 294 0.81 20.58 -2.58
CA ALA A 294 1.66 20.64 -3.79
C ALA A 294 0.83 20.34 -5.05
N CYS A 295 0.01 19.30 -5.03
CA CYS A 295 -0.89 18.96 -6.15
C CYS A 295 -1.89 20.09 -6.42
N ARG A 296 -2.56 20.62 -5.40
CA ARG A 296 -3.50 21.75 -5.54
C ARG A 296 -2.86 23.00 -6.10
N GLY A 297 -1.57 23.20 -5.83
CA GLY A 297 -0.79 24.33 -6.35
C GLY A 297 -0.43 24.23 -7.83
N VAL A 298 -0.81 23.15 -8.55
CA VAL A 298 -0.57 22.92 -9.97
C VAL A 298 -1.92 22.71 -10.66
N THR A 299 -2.28 23.59 -11.59
CA THR A 299 -3.61 23.59 -12.24
C THR A 299 -3.93 22.27 -12.93
N ARG A 300 -2.93 21.61 -13.53
CA ARG A 300 -3.09 20.33 -14.23
C ARG A 300 -2.91 19.11 -13.33
N CYS A 301 -2.76 19.29 -12.01
CA CYS A 301 -2.81 18.16 -11.08
C CYS A 301 -4.27 17.75 -10.84
N VAL A 302 -4.66 16.61 -11.39
CA VAL A 302 -6.06 16.18 -11.45
C VAL A 302 -6.53 15.48 -10.17
N GLY A 303 -5.61 15.02 -9.32
CA GLY A 303 -5.99 14.36 -8.07
C GLY A 303 -4.86 13.60 -7.39
N VAL A 304 -5.22 13.01 -6.26
CA VAL A 304 -4.33 12.19 -5.43
C VAL A 304 -5.05 10.87 -5.11
N THR A 305 -4.37 9.75 -5.32
CA THR A 305 -4.84 8.40 -4.93
C THR A 305 -3.97 7.88 -3.81
N VAL A 306 -4.58 7.43 -2.72
CA VAL A 306 -3.91 6.76 -1.59
C VAL A 306 -3.77 5.27 -1.90
N TRP A 307 -2.59 4.68 -1.66
CA TRP A 307 -2.36 3.28 -2.03
C TRP A 307 -2.77 2.31 -0.91
N GLY A 308 -4.06 2.12 -0.79
CA GLY A 308 -4.73 1.30 0.22
C GLY A 308 -5.70 2.09 1.08
N LEU A 309 -6.82 1.44 1.47
CA LEU A 309 -7.84 2.11 2.28
C LEU A 309 -7.37 2.23 3.73
N ASP A 310 -6.81 1.18 4.29
CA ASP A 310 -6.40 1.07 5.69
C ASP A 310 -5.03 0.41 5.86
N ASP A 311 -4.49 0.49 7.06
CA ASP A 311 -3.17 -0.03 7.38
C ASP A 311 -3.10 -1.57 7.39
N ALA A 312 -4.25 -2.27 7.57
CA ALA A 312 -4.31 -3.73 7.58
C ALA A 312 -4.07 -4.33 6.18
N ASP A 313 -4.47 -3.60 5.14
CA ASP A 313 -4.35 -4.02 3.75
C ASP A 313 -3.16 -3.38 3.02
N SER A 314 -2.37 -2.55 3.71
CA SER A 314 -1.20 -1.91 3.12
C SER A 314 -0.14 -2.94 2.71
N TRP A 315 0.38 -2.81 1.50
CA TRP A 315 1.50 -3.60 0.97
C TRP A 315 2.82 -3.36 1.73
N VAL A 316 2.93 -2.20 2.40
CA VAL A 316 4.16 -1.72 3.04
C VAL A 316 4.76 -2.73 4.02
N PRO A 317 4.03 -3.31 4.98
CA PRO A 317 4.61 -4.28 5.92
C PRO A 317 5.13 -5.55 5.23
N GLY A 318 4.54 -5.92 4.11
CA GLY A 318 4.96 -7.08 3.32
C GLY A 318 6.28 -6.88 2.57
N VAL A 319 6.65 -5.62 2.28
CA VAL A 319 7.84 -5.27 1.52
C VAL A 319 8.91 -4.59 2.39
N PHE A 320 8.50 -3.76 3.33
CA PHE A 320 9.40 -2.99 4.21
C PHE A 320 9.22 -3.44 5.66
N SER A 321 9.96 -4.46 6.06
CA SER A 321 9.90 -4.99 7.43
C SER A 321 10.16 -3.89 8.47
N GLY A 322 9.31 -3.85 9.51
CA GLY A 322 9.37 -2.82 10.54
C GLY A 322 8.77 -1.47 10.16
N TYR A 323 8.21 -1.37 8.93
CA TYR A 323 7.47 -0.19 8.49
C TYR A 323 6.01 -0.54 8.26
N GLY A 324 5.15 0.46 8.40
CA GLY A 324 3.71 0.33 8.21
C GLY A 324 3.00 1.64 8.52
N ALA A 325 1.77 1.55 8.99
CA ALA A 325 0.91 2.68 9.34
C ALA A 325 0.88 3.76 8.25
N ALA A 326 0.82 3.33 6.97
CA ALA A 326 1.16 4.16 5.83
C ALA A 326 -0.02 4.92 5.22
N THR A 327 -1.27 4.52 5.52
CA THR A 327 -2.51 5.01 4.89
C THR A 327 -3.26 6.06 5.75
N LEU A 328 -4.49 6.44 5.34
CA LEU A 328 -5.31 7.43 6.06
C LEU A 328 -6.11 6.84 7.22
N TYR A 329 -6.35 5.54 7.21
CA TYR A 329 -7.10 4.81 8.24
C TYR A 329 -6.23 3.73 8.86
N ASP A 330 -6.46 3.47 10.14
CA ASP A 330 -5.80 2.39 10.85
C ASP A 330 -6.38 0.99 10.49
N GLU A 331 -5.84 -0.06 11.09
CA GLU A 331 -6.28 -1.44 10.88
C GLU A 331 -7.72 -1.72 11.32
N ASN A 332 -8.36 -0.79 12.05
CA ASN A 332 -9.75 -0.86 12.51
C ASN A 332 -10.67 0.10 11.74
N LEU A 333 -10.22 0.64 10.59
CA LEU A 333 -10.91 1.63 9.77
C LEU A 333 -11.18 2.96 10.52
N GLN A 334 -10.39 3.28 11.56
CA GLN A 334 -10.49 4.55 12.24
C GLN A 334 -9.61 5.59 11.54
N ALA A 335 -10.16 6.78 11.35
CA ALA A 335 -9.43 7.88 10.71
C ALA A 335 -8.21 8.30 11.54
N LYS A 336 -7.04 8.32 10.91
CA LYS A 336 -5.79 8.81 11.49
C LYS A 336 -5.68 10.33 11.35
N PRO A 337 -4.76 11.01 12.07
CA PRO A 337 -4.51 12.45 11.89
C PRO A 337 -4.25 12.85 10.43
N ALA A 338 -3.71 11.95 9.61
CA ALA A 338 -3.49 12.13 8.18
C ALA A 338 -4.80 12.41 7.41
N TYR A 339 -5.91 11.75 7.77
CA TYR A 339 -7.23 12.04 7.19
C TYR A 339 -7.63 13.50 7.38
N ALA A 340 -7.54 14.01 8.61
CA ALA A 340 -7.88 15.39 8.94
C ALA A 340 -6.99 16.41 8.20
N ALA A 341 -5.70 16.10 8.04
CA ALA A 341 -4.76 16.92 7.28
C ALA A 341 -5.11 16.96 5.78
N VAL A 342 -5.50 15.84 5.20
CA VAL A 342 -5.99 15.77 3.81
C VAL A 342 -7.28 16.59 3.66
N ALA A 343 -8.24 16.43 4.56
CA ALA A 343 -9.49 17.22 4.56
C ALA A 343 -9.19 18.73 4.64
N THR A 344 -8.33 19.14 5.57
CA THR A 344 -7.91 20.54 5.73
C THR A 344 -7.21 21.05 4.46
N ALA A 345 -6.32 20.27 3.88
CA ALA A 345 -5.60 20.65 2.67
C ALA A 345 -6.54 20.81 1.45
N PHE A 346 -7.69 20.12 1.40
CA PHE A 346 -8.76 20.34 0.42
C PHE A 346 -9.72 21.47 0.80
N GLY A 347 -9.44 22.23 1.89
CA GLY A 347 -10.24 23.37 2.31
C GLY A 347 -11.39 23.03 3.26
N GLY A 348 -11.41 21.82 3.81
CA GLY A 348 -12.34 21.43 4.86
C GLY A 348 -12.00 22.08 6.21
N SER A 349 -13.03 22.35 6.98
CA SER A 349 -12.86 22.74 8.39
C SER A 349 -12.94 21.46 9.23
N THR A 350 -11.83 21.04 9.82
CA THR A 350 -11.86 20.01 10.84
C THR A 350 -12.01 20.68 12.19
N SER A 351 -13.06 20.35 12.92
CA SER A 351 -13.11 20.64 14.35
C SER A 351 -12.01 19.80 15.01
N SER A 352 -10.88 20.45 15.30
CA SER A 352 -9.79 19.80 16.05
C SER A 352 -10.38 19.27 17.36
N PRO A 353 -10.18 18.00 17.73
CA PRO A 353 -10.50 17.58 19.07
C PRO A 353 -9.62 18.38 20.02
N SER A 354 -10.22 19.31 20.73
CA SER A 354 -9.56 20.00 21.85
C SER A 354 -9.10 18.92 22.82
N PRO A 355 -7.83 18.91 23.25
CA PRO A 355 -7.40 17.94 24.25
C PRO A 355 -8.29 18.12 25.47
N SER A 356 -9.06 17.09 25.82
CA SER A 356 -9.85 17.04 27.03
C SER A 356 -8.89 17.28 28.22
N PRO A 357 -9.17 18.21 29.12
CA PRO A 357 -8.29 18.43 30.25
C PRO A 357 -8.24 17.12 31.05
N SER A 358 -7.07 16.54 31.13
CA SER A 358 -6.78 15.43 32.04
C SER A 358 -7.13 15.87 33.44
N SER A 359 -8.16 15.28 34.03
CA SER A 359 -8.50 15.47 35.42
C SER A 359 -7.32 14.99 36.26
N SER A 360 -6.62 15.94 36.85
CA SER A 360 -5.58 15.71 37.85
C SER A 360 -6.18 14.96 39.03
N ALA A 361 -5.87 13.68 39.13
CA ALA A 361 -6.10 12.90 40.32
C ALA A 361 -5.09 13.31 41.40
N SER A 362 -5.62 13.80 42.51
CA SER A 362 -4.92 14.12 43.73
C SER A 362 -4.14 12.91 44.28
N PRO A 363 -2.97 13.08 44.85
CA PRO A 363 -2.20 11.96 45.41
C PRO A 363 -2.77 11.48 46.74
N SER A 364 -3.03 10.20 46.87
CA SER A 364 -3.26 9.54 48.17
C SER A 364 -2.05 8.71 48.58
N PRO A 365 -1.74 8.65 49.89
CA PRO A 365 -0.40 8.36 50.37
C PRO A 365 -0.03 6.87 50.34
N SER A 366 1.26 6.66 50.13
CA SER A 366 2.00 5.40 50.23
C SER A 366 1.84 4.69 51.58
N PRO A 367 1.83 3.38 51.61
CA PRO A 367 2.48 2.67 52.70
C PRO A 367 3.72 1.91 52.31
N SER A 368 4.64 2.06 53.21
CA SER A 368 5.95 1.52 53.42
C SER A 368 6.24 0.06 53.02
N ALA A 369 7.49 -0.12 52.73
CA ALA A 369 8.23 -1.30 52.30
C ALA A 369 8.24 -2.47 53.29
N SER A 370 8.41 -3.69 52.78
CA SER A 370 9.64 -4.51 52.91
C SER A 370 9.37 -6.00 52.64
N PRO A 371 10.36 -6.89 52.56
CA PRO A 371 11.11 -7.18 51.35
C PRO A 371 11.10 -8.66 50.96
N SER A 372 11.77 -8.94 49.85
CA SER A 372 12.46 -10.24 49.59
C SER A 372 11.65 -11.43 49.11
N SER A 373 11.85 -11.77 47.86
CA SER A 373 12.32 -13.12 47.51
C SER A 373 13.00 -13.06 46.12
N SER A 374 14.15 -13.68 46.09
CA SER A 374 15.13 -13.80 45.03
C SER A 374 14.60 -14.27 43.68
N PRO A 375 15.29 -13.92 42.59
CA PRO A 375 14.88 -14.28 41.24
C PRO A 375 15.20 -15.73 40.95
N SER A 376 14.20 -16.45 40.43
CA SER A 376 14.43 -17.69 39.73
C SER A 376 15.09 -17.37 38.41
N SER A 377 16.35 -17.66 38.28
CA SER A 377 17.13 -17.59 37.06
C SER A 377 16.61 -18.62 36.06
N SER A 378 15.86 -18.16 35.06
CA SER A 378 15.76 -18.87 33.80
C SER A 378 17.11 -18.80 33.10
N PRO A 379 17.64 -19.88 32.53
CA PRO A 379 18.92 -19.83 31.84
C PRO A 379 18.87 -18.91 30.66
N ASN A 380 19.76 -17.93 30.65
CA ASN A 380 20.05 -17.05 29.52
C ASN A 380 20.50 -17.92 28.35
N PRO A 381 19.85 -17.91 27.16
CA PRO A 381 20.30 -18.69 26.03
C PRO A 381 21.65 -18.13 25.57
N THR A 382 22.68 -18.97 25.66
CA THR A 382 24.06 -18.71 25.22
C THR A 382 24.19 -18.75 23.69
N GLY A 383 23.43 -17.90 22.98
CA GLY A 383 23.57 -17.71 21.55
C GLY A 383 23.74 -16.22 21.24
N GLY A 384 24.79 -15.83 20.54
CA GLY A 384 25.01 -14.45 20.12
C GLY A 384 23.96 -13.86 19.18
N CYS A 385 22.94 -14.65 18.80
CA CYS A 385 21.81 -14.23 17.93
C CYS A 385 20.54 -15.05 18.15
N THR A 386 19.40 -14.46 17.80
CA THR A 386 18.15 -15.19 17.58
C THR A 386 17.74 -15.04 16.11
N ALA A 387 17.06 -16.04 15.56
CA ALA A 387 16.57 -16.00 14.19
C ALA A 387 15.20 -16.66 14.05
N SER A 388 14.37 -16.14 13.15
CA SER A 388 13.11 -16.74 12.73
C SER A 388 13.11 -16.99 11.23
N TYR A 389 12.45 -18.06 10.82
CA TYR A 389 12.15 -18.39 9.43
C TYR A 389 10.66 -18.70 9.33
N LYS A 390 9.93 -17.91 8.55
CA LYS A 390 8.48 -18.06 8.41
C LYS A 390 8.12 -18.20 6.92
N ILE A 391 7.42 -19.27 6.57
CA ILE A 391 6.75 -19.35 5.27
C ILE A 391 5.52 -18.43 5.36
N ALA A 392 5.59 -17.32 4.63
CA ALA A 392 4.54 -16.31 4.60
C ALA A 392 3.40 -16.72 3.68
N ASN A 393 3.72 -17.38 2.56
CA ASN A 393 2.77 -17.91 1.60
C ASN A 393 3.34 -19.16 0.91
N GLN A 394 2.47 -20.08 0.45
CA GLN A 394 2.86 -21.28 -0.27
C GLN A 394 1.80 -21.67 -1.30
N TRP A 395 2.26 -22.07 -2.48
CA TRP A 395 1.42 -22.56 -3.59
C TRP A 395 2.09 -23.79 -4.24
N ALA A 396 1.44 -24.37 -5.20
CA ALA A 396 2.00 -25.52 -5.90
C ALA A 396 3.33 -25.17 -6.57
N GLY A 397 4.44 -25.78 -6.10
CA GLY A 397 5.79 -25.58 -6.61
C GLY A 397 6.50 -24.29 -6.19
N GLY A 398 5.86 -23.40 -5.39
CA GLY A 398 6.47 -22.15 -4.94
C GLY A 398 6.10 -21.74 -3.52
N PHE A 399 6.89 -20.84 -2.94
CA PHE A 399 6.64 -20.27 -1.61
C PHE A 399 7.33 -18.91 -1.43
N THR A 400 6.85 -18.15 -0.46
CA THR A 400 7.50 -16.94 0.04
C THR A 400 7.96 -17.18 1.47
N ALA A 401 9.21 -16.87 1.77
CA ALA A 401 9.75 -16.95 3.13
C ALA A 401 10.27 -15.59 3.60
N ASN A 402 9.95 -15.25 4.86
CA ASN A 402 10.49 -14.10 5.57
C ASN A 402 11.39 -14.58 6.70
N LEU A 403 12.55 -13.93 6.83
CA LEU A 403 13.54 -14.21 7.84
C LEU A 403 13.83 -12.96 8.65
N THR A 404 14.02 -13.14 9.95
CA THR A 404 14.49 -12.06 10.83
C THR A 404 15.63 -12.58 11.68
N VAL A 405 16.75 -11.87 11.72
CA VAL A 405 17.89 -12.16 12.59
C VAL A 405 18.09 -11.01 13.56
N THR A 406 18.31 -11.32 14.84
CA THR A 406 18.58 -10.33 15.89
C THR A 406 19.96 -10.58 16.47
N ASN A 407 20.79 -9.55 16.49
CA ASN A 407 22.08 -9.60 17.17
C ASN A 407 21.87 -9.51 18.71
N ARG A 408 22.11 -10.60 19.42
CA ARG A 408 22.05 -10.66 20.88
C ARG A 408 23.42 -10.48 21.55
N GLY A 409 24.46 -10.29 20.75
CA GLY A 409 25.81 -9.96 21.22
C GLY A 409 25.92 -8.54 21.72
N THR A 410 27.10 -8.22 22.25
CA THR A 410 27.44 -6.89 22.79
C THR A 410 28.14 -5.98 21.77
N SER A 411 28.50 -6.49 20.62
CA SER A 411 29.15 -5.78 19.51
C SER A 411 28.33 -5.82 18.24
N ALA A 412 28.44 -4.81 17.38
CA ALA A 412 27.81 -4.80 16.08
C ALA A 412 28.39 -5.92 15.20
N VAL A 413 27.52 -6.60 14.45
CA VAL A 413 27.90 -7.60 13.43
C VAL A 413 28.03 -6.90 12.08
N SER A 414 29.25 -6.76 11.55
CA SER A 414 29.51 -6.06 10.29
C SER A 414 30.80 -6.62 9.63
N PRO A 415 30.79 -7.06 8.36
CA PRO A 415 29.58 -7.37 7.59
C PRO A 415 28.81 -8.55 8.22
N TRP A 416 27.53 -8.69 7.87
CA TRP A 416 26.71 -9.80 8.33
C TRP A 416 26.35 -10.77 7.20
N GLN A 417 26.20 -12.04 7.58
CA GLN A 417 25.81 -13.11 6.70
C GLN A 417 24.96 -14.12 7.46
N VAL A 418 23.77 -14.42 6.95
CA VAL A 418 22.88 -15.44 7.49
C VAL A 418 22.93 -16.68 6.61
N GLY A 419 23.20 -17.86 7.22
CA GLY A 419 23.29 -19.12 6.50
C GLY A 419 22.28 -20.15 7.00
N TRP A 420 21.77 -21.00 6.09
CA TRP A 420 20.93 -22.16 6.41
C TRP A 420 21.07 -23.25 5.35
N GLN A 421 20.51 -24.43 5.66
CA GLN A 421 20.36 -25.49 4.70
C GLN A 421 18.88 -25.81 4.51
N PHE A 422 18.46 -25.90 3.25
CA PHE A 422 17.15 -26.43 2.93
C PHE A 422 17.10 -27.94 3.21
N PRO A 423 16.08 -28.42 3.96
CA PRO A 423 15.99 -29.84 4.29
C PRO A 423 15.61 -30.73 3.09
N ALA A 424 14.92 -30.18 2.08
CA ALA A 424 14.54 -30.90 0.87
C ALA A 424 15.38 -30.47 -0.34
N ALA A 425 15.87 -31.44 -1.10
CA ALA A 425 16.76 -31.20 -2.24
C ALA A 425 16.14 -30.37 -3.39
N GLY A 426 14.80 -30.28 -3.45
CA GLY A 426 14.08 -29.52 -4.48
C GLY A 426 13.75 -28.07 -4.10
N GLN A 427 14.23 -27.58 -2.96
CA GLN A 427 14.01 -26.19 -2.54
C GLN A 427 15.08 -25.27 -3.13
N GLN A 428 14.64 -24.18 -3.78
CA GLN A 428 15.50 -23.20 -4.42
C GLN A 428 15.06 -21.79 -4.08
N VAL A 429 15.99 -20.86 -3.87
CA VAL A 429 15.74 -19.42 -3.87
C VAL A 429 15.60 -18.94 -5.31
N THR A 430 14.48 -18.32 -5.67
CA THR A 430 14.24 -17.82 -7.03
C THR A 430 14.40 -16.31 -7.13
N GLN A 431 14.03 -15.57 -6.07
CA GLN A 431 14.14 -14.12 -6.00
C GLN A 431 14.26 -13.69 -4.55
N GLY A 432 15.29 -12.94 -4.19
CA GLY A 432 15.48 -12.42 -2.84
C GLY A 432 15.36 -10.91 -2.76
N TRP A 433 15.03 -10.39 -1.56
CA TRP A 433 15.02 -8.96 -1.24
C TRP A 433 15.65 -8.69 0.11
N SER A 434 16.16 -7.46 0.28
CA SER A 434 16.85 -6.98 1.48
C SER A 434 18.10 -7.75 1.90
N ALA A 435 18.62 -8.63 1.04
CA ALA A 435 19.91 -9.33 1.18
C ALA A 435 20.43 -9.78 -0.19
N VAL A 436 21.70 -10.07 -0.26
CA VAL A 436 22.33 -10.69 -1.44
C VAL A 436 22.35 -12.21 -1.22
N PHE A 437 21.59 -12.94 -2.03
CA PHE A 437 21.45 -14.38 -1.88
C PHE A 437 22.42 -15.14 -2.77
N THR A 438 22.99 -16.19 -2.22
CA THR A 438 23.71 -17.22 -2.97
C THR A 438 23.23 -18.59 -2.54
N GLN A 439 23.08 -19.53 -3.47
CA GLN A 439 22.72 -20.91 -3.16
C GLN A 439 23.64 -21.88 -3.90
N SER A 440 24.12 -22.89 -3.17
CA SER A 440 24.88 -24.01 -3.72
C SER A 440 24.31 -25.32 -3.17
N GLY A 441 23.63 -26.08 -4.01
CA GLY A 441 22.85 -27.24 -3.57
C GLY A 441 21.76 -26.84 -2.57
N SER A 442 21.74 -27.43 -1.40
CA SER A 442 20.81 -27.08 -0.32
C SER A 442 21.29 -25.92 0.55
N THR A 443 22.55 -25.50 0.46
CA THR A 443 23.12 -24.44 1.30
C THR A 443 22.78 -23.08 0.71
N VAL A 444 22.15 -22.23 1.52
CA VAL A 444 21.80 -20.86 1.17
C VAL A 444 22.53 -19.90 2.11
N THR A 445 22.98 -18.81 1.52
CA THR A 445 23.58 -17.68 2.24
C THR A 445 22.90 -16.40 1.81
N ALA A 446 22.49 -15.59 2.79
CA ALA A 446 21.99 -14.22 2.61
C ALA A 446 23.01 -13.27 3.26
N ALA A 447 23.69 -12.46 2.46
CA ALA A 447 24.69 -11.50 2.92
C ALA A 447 24.10 -10.08 2.96
N ASN A 448 24.77 -9.19 3.71
CA ASN A 448 24.36 -7.80 3.79
C ASN A 448 24.33 -7.11 2.41
N PRO A 449 23.29 -6.34 2.10
CA PRO A 449 23.29 -5.44 0.95
C PRO A 449 24.15 -4.19 1.25
N GLY A 450 24.57 -3.47 0.22
CA GLY A 450 25.46 -2.33 0.34
C GLY A 450 24.98 -1.21 1.28
N TRP A 451 23.67 -1.08 1.47
CA TRP A 451 23.05 -0.04 2.31
C TRP A 451 22.80 -0.47 3.77
N ALA A 452 22.91 -1.76 4.11
CA ALA A 452 22.66 -2.30 5.45
C ALA A 452 23.79 -3.22 5.90
N THR A 453 24.98 -2.66 6.06
CA THR A 453 26.21 -3.44 6.27
C THR A 453 26.39 -3.92 7.70
N SER A 454 25.58 -3.47 8.67
CA SER A 454 25.78 -3.74 10.10
C SER A 454 24.47 -3.99 10.85
N ILE A 455 24.49 -4.91 11.82
CA ILE A 455 23.42 -5.15 12.79
C ILE A 455 23.95 -4.79 14.18
N ALA A 456 23.46 -3.71 14.75
CA ALA A 456 23.86 -3.24 16.07
C ALA A 456 23.45 -4.23 17.19
N PRO A 457 24.08 -4.19 18.38
CA PRO A 457 23.65 -4.96 19.55
C PRO A 457 22.18 -4.75 19.86
N GLY A 458 21.41 -5.83 20.03
CA GLY A 458 19.98 -5.81 20.29
C GLY A 458 19.10 -5.52 19.06
N ALA A 459 19.66 -5.07 17.94
CA ALA A 459 18.92 -4.77 16.72
C ALA A 459 18.57 -6.05 15.93
N SER A 460 17.48 -5.97 15.16
CA SER A 460 17.05 -7.00 14.23
C SER A 460 17.18 -6.52 12.79
N TYR A 461 17.43 -7.47 11.89
CA TYR A 461 17.38 -7.24 10.46
C TYR A 461 16.51 -8.29 9.78
N SER A 462 15.63 -7.85 8.89
CA SER A 462 14.70 -8.73 8.18
C SER A 462 14.92 -8.68 6.68
N PHE A 463 14.82 -9.86 6.06
CA PHE A 463 14.94 -10.06 4.62
C PHE A 463 14.07 -11.24 4.21
N GLY A 464 13.86 -11.45 2.91
CA GLY A 464 13.04 -12.56 2.48
C GLY A 464 13.32 -12.98 1.04
N PHE A 465 12.60 -14.00 0.61
CA PHE A 465 12.74 -14.51 -0.76
C PHE A 465 11.49 -15.27 -1.21
N ASN A 466 11.29 -15.30 -2.52
CA ASN A 466 10.47 -16.29 -3.19
C ASN A 466 11.33 -17.50 -3.50
N GLY A 467 10.78 -18.67 -3.28
CA GLY A 467 11.44 -19.93 -3.58
C GLY A 467 10.55 -20.87 -4.38
N SER A 468 11.18 -21.86 -5.02
CA SER A 468 10.50 -23.01 -5.60
C SER A 468 10.79 -24.28 -4.78
N TRP A 469 9.90 -25.27 -4.90
CA TRP A 469 10.09 -26.57 -4.26
C TRP A 469 9.48 -27.69 -5.10
N THR A 470 10.05 -28.89 -4.94
CA THR A 470 9.52 -30.12 -5.50
C THR A 470 9.44 -31.18 -4.38
N GLY A 471 8.35 -31.94 -4.35
CA GLY A 471 8.11 -32.95 -3.32
C GLY A 471 7.60 -32.39 -2.01
N SER A 472 8.41 -31.64 -1.26
CA SER A 472 8.00 -31.04 0.02
C SER A 472 8.74 -29.72 0.27
N ASN A 473 8.17 -28.86 1.16
CA ASN A 473 8.76 -27.56 1.52
C ASN A 473 8.90 -27.42 3.06
N PRO A 474 9.74 -28.24 3.71
CA PRO A 474 10.00 -28.10 5.14
C PRO A 474 10.84 -26.85 5.44
N VAL A 475 10.66 -26.29 6.64
CA VAL A 475 11.46 -25.16 7.12
C VAL A 475 12.87 -25.62 7.54
N PRO A 476 13.91 -24.78 7.39
CA PRO A 476 15.26 -25.07 7.87
C PRO A 476 15.28 -25.33 9.39
N ALA A 477 16.05 -26.33 9.81
CA ALA A 477 16.17 -26.71 11.23
C ALA A 477 16.92 -25.65 12.07
N SER A 478 17.83 -24.90 11.46
CA SER A 478 18.61 -23.86 12.11
C SER A 478 19.05 -22.79 11.13
N LEU A 479 19.28 -21.58 11.66
CA LEU A 479 19.93 -20.48 10.94
C LEU A 479 21.18 -20.07 11.72
N SER A 480 22.18 -19.54 11.00
CA SER A 480 23.41 -19.01 11.61
C SER A 480 23.65 -17.56 11.20
N LEU A 481 24.23 -16.76 12.08
CA LEU A 481 24.74 -15.42 11.80
C LEU A 481 26.27 -15.46 11.86
N ASN A 482 26.94 -15.17 10.75
CA ASN A 482 28.40 -15.30 10.58
C ASN A 482 28.95 -16.62 11.11
N GLY A 483 28.25 -17.74 10.82
CA GLY A 483 28.62 -19.08 11.24
C GLY A 483 28.21 -19.48 12.66
N THR A 484 27.77 -18.55 13.50
CA THR A 484 27.23 -18.84 14.84
C THR A 484 25.77 -19.24 14.74
N VAL A 485 25.39 -20.42 15.19
CA VAL A 485 23.99 -20.88 15.17
C VAL A 485 23.15 -20.01 16.09
N CYS A 486 22.05 -19.47 15.56
CA CYS A 486 21.11 -18.65 16.29
C CYS A 486 20.06 -19.49 17.02
N THR A 487 19.58 -19.00 18.15
CA THR A 487 18.39 -19.57 18.79
C THR A 487 17.17 -19.25 17.92
N THR A 488 16.39 -20.27 17.56
CA THR A 488 15.14 -20.11 16.79
C THR A 488 14.03 -19.52 17.66
N VAL A 489 13.31 -18.52 17.15
CA VAL A 489 12.20 -17.80 17.81
C VAL A 489 10.98 -17.73 16.91
#